data_261537e5a2ae3124ce63f630a3c9c215
#
_entry.id   261537e5a2ae3124ce63f630a3c9c215
#
_cell.length_a   1.000
_cell.length_b   1.000
_cell.length_c   1.000
_cell.angle_alpha   90.00
_cell.angle_beta   90.00
_cell.angle_gamma   90.00
#
_symmetry.space_group_name_H-M   'P 1'
#
loop_
_entity.id
_entity.type
_entity.pdbx_description
1 polymer ?
#
loop_
_entity_poly.entity_id
_entity_poly.type
_entity_poly.pdbx_seq_one_letter_code
_entity_poly.pdbx_strand_id
1 'polypeptide(L)'
;MSNTKNPIIAPSILGADFSNLEKEIKFCNDSEAEWLHLDIMDQQFVPNLSFGPGLVKSLRQHSKLFFDVHLMVSNPFDMLLPFVDAGANGISFHIEATESRFTFPPKILINTCLLYTSDAADDA
;
A
#
# COMPACT_ATOMS: atom_id res chain seq x y z
N MET A 1 -8.99 0.48 -31.65
CA MET A 1 -8.34 0.82 -30.38
C MET A 1 -7.50 -0.38 -29.91
N SER A 2 -6.29 -0.14 -29.66
CA SER A 2 -5.43 -1.20 -29.12
C SER A 2 -5.83 -1.52 -27.69
N ASN A 3 -6.04 -2.79 -27.39
CA ASN A 3 -6.27 -3.25 -26.03
C ASN A 3 -4.97 -3.62 -25.33
N THR A 4 -3.85 -3.38 -26.02
CA THR A 4 -2.55 -3.66 -25.45
C THR A 4 -2.23 -2.60 -24.41
N LYS A 5 -2.29 -2.98 -23.17
CA LYS A 5 -1.88 -2.11 -22.08
C LYS A 5 -0.50 -2.55 -21.61
N ASN A 6 0.39 -1.60 -21.47
CA ASN A 6 1.66 -1.89 -20.83
C ASN A 6 1.39 -2.23 -19.36
N PRO A 7 2.09 -3.20 -18.80
CA PRO A 7 1.95 -3.49 -17.39
C PRO A 7 2.35 -2.28 -16.55
N ILE A 8 1.64 -2.07 -15.46
CA ILE A 8 2.00 -1.05 -14.49
C ILE A 8 3.16 -1.58 -13.66
N ILE A 9 4.21 -0.80 -13.57
CA ILE A 9 5.37 -1.13 -12.75
C ILE A 9 5.25 -0.40 -11.43
N ALA A 10 5.28 -1.17 -10.34
CA ALA A 10 5.14 -0.66 -8.98
C ALA A 10 6.32 -1.14 -8.12
N PRO A 11 7.42 -0.39 -8.12
CA PRO A 11 8.56 -0.75 -7.27
C PRO A 11 8.17 -0.75 -5.80
N SER A 12 8.66 -1.74 -5.06
CA SER A 12 8.38 -1.87 -3.64
C SER A 12 9.41 -1.08 -2.83
N ILE A 13 8.92 -0.21 -1.96
CA ILE A 13 9.78 0.55 -1.06
C ILE A 13 10.42 -0.35 0.00
N LEU A 14 9.83 -1.50 0.26
CA LEU A 14 10.40 -2.44 1.23
C LEU A 14 11.82 -2.87 0.83
N GLY A 15 12.12 -2.91 -0.46
CA GLY A 15 13.45 -3.25 -0.96
C GLY A 15 14.42 -2.08 -1.06
N ALA A 16 14.00 -0.88 -0.69
CA ALA A 16 14.83 0.32 -0.82
C ALA A 16 15.77 0.48 0.38
N ASP A 17 16.76 1.34 0.20
CA ASP A 17 17.64 1.75 1.29
C ASP A 17 16.91 2.79 2.14
N PHE A 18 16.43 2.39 3.31
CA PHE A 18 15.64 3.26 4.19
C PHE A 18 16.44 4.45 4.73
N SER A 19 17.76 4.35 4.75
CA SER A 19 18.59 5.48 5.17
C SER A 19 18.73 6.55 4.08
N ASN A 20 18.16 6.31 2.90
CA ASN A 20 18.34 7.19 1.73
C ASN A 20 17.07 7.24 0.88
N LEU A 21 15.92 7.26 1.54
CA LEU A 21 14.63 7.12 0.87
C LEU A 21 14.33 8.25 -0.13
N GLU A 22 14.73 9.46 0.18
CA GLU A 22 14.50 10.58 -0.74
C GLU A 22 15.15 10.30 -2.10
N LYS A 23 16.36 9.80 -2.10
CA LYS A 23 17.07 9.42 -3.32
C LYS A 23 16.39 8.26 -4.03
N GLU A 24 15.95 7.26 -3.28
CA GLU A 24 15.25 6.11 -3.84
C GLU A 24 13.94 6.52 -4.50
N ILE A 25 13.19 7.41 -3.86
CA ILE A 25 11.93 7.93 -4.40
C ILE A 25 12.19 8.75 -5.67
N LYS A 26 13.21 9.58 -5.66
CA LYS A 26 13.58 10.36 -6.84
C LYS A 26 13.91 9.43 -8.01
N PHE A 27 14.63 8.35 -7.75
CA PHE A 27 14.93 7.36 -8.77
C PHE A 27 13.64 6.77 -9.36
N CYS A 28 12.67 6.45 -8.52
CA CYS A 28 11.38 5.94 -8.99
C CYS A 28 10.62 6.99 -9.80
N ASN A 29 10.62 8.24 -9.35
CA ASN A 29 9.95 9.33 -10.07
C ASN A 29 10.53 9.53 -11.48
N ASP A 30 11.84 9.35 -11.64
CA ASP A 30 12.52 9.54 -12.91
C ASP A 30 12.45 8.30 -13.81
N SER A 31 11.93 7.19 -13.31
CA SER A 31 11.80 5.94 -14.04
C SER A 31 10.45 5.87 -14.77
N GLU A 32 10.19 4.73 -15.39
CA GLU A 32 8.90 4.45 -16.04
C GLU A 32 7.84 3.94 -15.06
N ALA A 33 8.17 3.90 -13.77
CA ALA A 33 7.22 3.45 -12.75
C ALA A 33 6.05 4.42 -12.67
N GLU A 34 4.85 3.88 -12.55
CA GLU A 34 3.61 4.67 -12.40
C GLU A 34 3.09 4.61 -10.97
N TRP A 35 3.45 3.58 -10.24
CA TRP A 35 3.01 3.33 -8.88
C TRP A 35 4.22 3.10 -7.97
N LEU A 36 4.02 3.35 -6.69
CA LEU A 36 4.91 2.86 -5.63
C LEU A 36 4.13 1.86 -4.80
N HIS A 37 4.75 0.72 -4.52
CA HIS A 37 4.14 -0.31 -3.69
C HIS A 37 4.71 -0.22 -2.27
N LEU A 38 3.81 -0.11 -1.30
CA LEU A 38 4.16 0.14 0.10
C LEU A 38 3.64 -1.01 0.95
N ASP A 39 4.53 -1.92 1.31
CA ASP A 39 4.20 -3.10 2.10
C ASP A 39 4.22 -2.77 3.59
N ILE A 40 3.07 -2.83 4.22
CA ILE A 40 2.88 -2.52 5.62
C ILE A 40 2.72 -3.83 6.41
N MET A 41 3.63 -4.08 7.32
CA MET A 41 3.69 -5.30 8.12
C MET A 41 3.73 -4.93 9.60
N ASP A 42 2.95 -5.63 10.42
CA ASP A 42 2.72 -5.27 11.83
C ASP A 42 3.36 -6.22 12.84
N GLN A 43 4.12 -7.22 12.40
CA GLN A 43 4.72 -8.25 13.27
C GLN A 43 3.66 -9.09 14.00
N GLN A 44 2.42 -9.05 13.51
CA GLN A 44 1.33 -9.87 14.07
C GLN A 44 0.74 -10.77 13.00
N PHE A 45 0.28 -10.19 11.91
CA PHE A 45 -0.26 -10.92 10.77
C PHE A 45 0.84 -11.63 10.01
N VAL A 46 2.00 -11.01 9.88
CA VAL A 46 3.20 -11.56 9.25
C VAL A 46 4.40 -11.38 10.19
N PRO A 47 5.44 -12.22 10.08
CA PRO A 47 6.57 -12.19 11.01
C PRO A 47 7.62 -11.13 10.64
N ASN A 48 7.17 -9.92 10.33
CA ASN A 48 8.05 -8.80 10.02
C ASN A 48 7.36 -7.50 10.39
N LEU A 49 8.14 -6.46 10.58
CA LEU A 49 7.66 -5.11 10.87
C LEU A 49 8.29 -4.16 9.86
N SER A 50 7.48 -3.44 9.08
CA SER A 50 8.05 -2.55 8.07
C SER A 50 8.00 -1.07 8.49
N PHE A 51 6.92 -0.37 8.18
CA PHE A 51 6.81 1.06 8.49
C PHE A 51 5.32 1.44 8.55
N GLY A 52 5.06 2.66 8.98
CA GLY A 52 3.70 3.11 9.21
C GLY A 52 3.33 4.37 8.42
N PRO A 53 2.20 4.99 8.79
CA PRO A 53 1.67 6.15 8.05
C PRO A 53 2.60 7.35 8.03
N GLY A 54 3.40 7.55 9.07
CA GLY A 54 4.33 8.67 9.13
C GLY A 54 5.33 8.66 8.01
N LEU A 55 5.89 7.48 7.71
CA LEU A 55 6.84 7.34 6.61
C LEU A 55 6.14 7.58 5.27
N VAL A 56 4.96 7.02 5.09
CA VAL A 56 4.18 7.21 3.85
C VAL A 56 3.88 8.68 3.62
N LYS A 57 3.50 9.40 4.67
CA LYS A 57 3.23 10.84 4.58
C LYS A 57 4.47 11.63 4.16
N SER A 58 5.62 11.26 4.69
CA SER A 58 6.89 11.88 4.29
C SER A 58 7.21 11.62 2.82
N LEU A 59 7.03 10.37 2.37
CA LEU A 59 7.28 10.02 0.98
C LEU A 59 6.33 10.73 0.03
N ARG A 60 5.09 10.95 0.45
CA ARG A 60 4.08 11.61 -0.39
C ARG A 60 4.52 12.99 -0.84
N GLN A 61 5.28 13.69 -0.03
CA GLN A 61 5.77 15.03 -0.36
C GLN A 61 6.81 15.00 -1.49
N HIS A 62 7.40 13.85 -1.76
CA HIS A 62 8.48 13.69 -2.74
C HIS A 62 8.05 12.98 -4.02
N SER A 63 6.78 12.60 -4.14
CA SER A 63 6.33 11.83 -5.30
C SER A 63 4.87 12.11 -5.62
N LYS A 64 4.55 12.11 -6.92
CA LYS A 64 3.18 12.18 -7.42
C LYS A 64 2.69 10.84 -7.95
N LEU A 65 3.48 9.80 -7.78
CA LEU A 65 3.11 8.47 -8.23
C LEU A 65 1.90 7.96 -7.44
N PHE A 66 1.21 6.98 -7.99
CA PHE A 66 0.11 6.30 -7.30
C PHE A 66 0.71 5.48 -6.16
N PHE A 67 0.26 5.71 -4.93
CA PHE A 67 0.72 4.97 -3.76
C PHE A 67 -0.22 3.80 -3.52
N ASP A 68 0.27 2.60 -3.80
CA ASP A 68 -0.43 1.34 -3.64
C ASP A 68 0.00 0.72 -2.30
N VAL A 69 -0.84 0.88 -1.29
CA VAL A 69 -0.55 0.41 0.08
C VAL A 69 -1.11 -0.99 0.27
N HIS A 70 -0.25 -1.91 0.67
CA HIS A 70 -0.61 -3.30 0.93
C HIS A 70 -0.53 -3.56 2.43
N LEU A 71 -1.67 -3.74 3.07
CA LEU A 71 -1.75 -3.94 4.52
C LEU A 71 -1.69 -5.43 4.85
N MET A 72 -0.56 -5.85 5.37
CA MET A 72 -0.37 -7.17 5.95
C MET A 72 -0.43 -7.03 7.46
N VAL A 73 -1.61 -6.71 7.95
CA VAL A 73 -1.83 -6.38 9.37
C VAL A 73 -3.05 -7.12 9.89
N SER A 74 -3.06 -7.40 11.18
CA SER A 74 -4.16 -8.13 11.83
C SER A 74 -5.41 -7.26 12.02
N ASN A 75 -5.31 -5.95 11.84
CA ASN A 75 -6.40 -5.02 12.07
C ASN A 75 -6.48 -3.97 10.95
N PRO A 76 -6.78 -4.39 9.71
CA PRO A 76 -6.70 -3.48 8.57
C PRO A 76 -7.71 -2.33 8.63
N PHE A 77 -8.90 -2.53 9.19
CA PHE A 77 -9.91 -1.47 9.19
C PHE A 77 -9.50 -0.27 10.04
N ASP A 78 -8.77 -0.48 11.11
CA ASP A 78 -8.26 0.62 11.93
C ASP A 78 -7.12 1.39 11.26
N MET A 79 -6.51 0.79 10.24
CA MET A 79 -5.38 1.37 9.53
C MET A 79 -5.79 2.18 8.30
N LEU A 80 -7.03 2.02 7.82
CA LEU A 80 -7.44 2.63 6.55
C LEU A 80 -7.31 4.15 6.56
N LEU A 81 -7.96 4.82 7.50
CA LEU A 81 -7.93 6.29 7.54
C LEU A 81 -6.51 6.84 7.74
N PRO A 82 -5.69 6.32 8.66
CA PRO A 82 -4.33 6.81 8.77
C PRO A 82 -3.54 6.75 7.47
N PHE A 83 -3.69 5.68 6.69
CA PHE A 83 -2.97 5.57 5.43
C PHE A 83 -3.59 6.42 4.32
N VAL A 84 -4.89 6.57 4.29
CA VAL A 84 -5.55 7.50 3.36
C VAL A 84 -5.06 8.93 3.63
N ASP A 85 -5.04 9.32 4.90
CA ASP A 85 -4.58 10.66 5.30
C ASP A 85 -3.10 10.87 5.00
N ALA A 86 -2.32 9.80 5.01
CA ALA A 86 -0.89 9.86 4.66
C ALA A 86 -0.65 10.01 3.17
N GLY A 87 -1.67 9.76 2.33
CA GLY A 87 -1.56 9.95 0.89
C GLY A 87 -1.70 8.68 0.07
N ALA A 88 -2.17 7.57 0.64
CA ALA A 88 -2.45 6.36 -0.12
C ALA A 88 -3.52 6.61 -1.17
N ASN A 89 -3.30 6.09 -2.37
CA ASN A 89 -4.26 6.17 -3.47
C ASN A 89 -5.07 4.88 -3.60
N GLY A 90 -4.48 3.76 -3.21
CA GLY A 90 -5.16 2.48 -3.17
C GLY A 90 -4.68 1.67 -1.98
N ILE A 91 -5.56 0.86 -1.43
CA ILE A 91 -5.24 0.01 -0.28
C ILE A 91 -5.76 -1.38 -0.56
N SER A 92 -4.88 -2.37 -0.40
CA SER A 92 -5.27 -3.78 -0.38
C SER A 92 -5.03 -4.34 1.01
N PHE A 93 -5.82 -5.31 1.39
CA PHE A 93 -5.66 -6.02 2.65
C PHE A 93 -6.13 -7.46 2.48
N HIS A 94 -5.82 -8.30 3.45
CA HIS A 94 -6.13 -9.72 3.39
C HIS A 94 -7.48 -10.00 4.04
N ILE A 95 -8.35 -10.69 3.33
CA ILE A 95 -9.68 -11.01 3.83
C ILE A 95 -9.61 -11.83 5.12
N GLU A 96 -8.60 -12.65 5.27
CA GLU A 96 -8.40 -13.47 6.48
C GLU A 96 -8.25 -12.62 7.73
N ALA A 97 -7.70 -11.41 7.59
CA ALA A 97 -7.53 -10.50 8.72
C ALA A 97 -8.86 -9.89 9.20
N THR A 98 -9.92 -10.03 8.43
CA THR A 98 -11.20 -9.37 8.72
C THR A 98 -12.26 -10.31 9.26
N GLU A 99 -12.05 -11.61 9.21
CA GLU A 99 -13.09 -12.62 9.47
C GLU A 99 -13.74 -12.49 10.84
N SER A 100 -12.97 -12.17 11.87
CA SER A 100 -13.48 -12.07 13.23
C SER A 100 -13.89 -10.65 13.63
N ARG A 101 -13.70 -9.67 12.76
CA ARG A 101 -13.89 -8.25 13.08
C ARG A 101 -14.76 -7.51 12.08
N PHE A 102 -15.55 -8.22 11.36
CA PHE A 102 -16.31 -7.66 10.25
C PHE A 102 -17.50 -6.86 10.79
N THR A 103 -17.34 -5.56 10.98
CA THR A 103 -18.37 -4.69 11.52
C THR A 103 -18.95 -3.73 10.50
N PHE A 104 -18.31 -3.57 9.34
CA PHE A 104 -18.83 -2.70 8.27
C PHE A 104 -18.93 -3.45 6.96
N PRO A 105 -19.90 -3.12 6.11
CA PRO A 105 -19.88 -3.60 4.73
C PRO A 105 -18.64 -3.06 4.01
N PRO A 106 -17.93 -3.89 3.26
CA PRO A 106 -16.74 -3.42 2.53
C PRO A 106 -16.99 -2.25 1.60
N LYS A 107 -18.18 -2.15 1.02
CA LYS A 107 -18.51 -1.06 0.12
C LYS A 107 -18.49 0.32 0.78
N ILE A 108 -18.62 0.40 2.09
CA ILE A 108 -18.49 1.67 2.81
C ILE A 108 -17.05 2.16 2.74
N LEU A 109 -16.11 1.24 2.74
CA LEU A 109 -14.69 1.54 2.70
C LEU A 109 -14.25 1.97 1.30
N ILE A 110 -14.90 1.46 0.27
CA ILE A 110 -14.57 1.78 -1.13
C ILE A 110 -14.71 3.28 -1.40
N ASN A 111 -15.61 3.96 -0.73
CA ASN A 111 -15.81 5.39 -0.89
C ASN A 111 -14.68 6.23 -0.28
N THR A 112 -13.79 5.64 0.49
CA THR A 112 -12.69 6.35 1.16
C THR A 112 -11.48 6.47 0.26
N CYS A 113 -11.14 5.38 -0.44
CA CYS A 113 -10.07 5.36 -1.43
C CYS A 113 -10.29 4.14 -2.33
N LEU A 114 -9.46 3.97 -3.33
CA LEU A 114 -9.50 2.74 -4.12
C LEU A 114 -9.11 1.57 -3.23
N LEU A 115 -10.07 0.71 -2.93
CA LEU A 115 -9.89 -0.38 -1.96
C LEU A 115 -10.14 -1.72 -2.63
N TYR A 116 -9.27 -2.67 -2.38
CA TYR A 116 -9.43 -4.05 -2.83
C TYR A 116 -8.84 -5.01 -1.81
N THR A 117 -9.26 -6.27 -1.88
CA THR A 117 -8.78 -7.31 -0.99
C THR A 117 -8.01 -8.36 -1.77
N SER A 118 -7.09 -9.03 -1.11
CA SER A 118 -6.35 -10.14 -1.69
C SER A 118 -6.34 -11.33 -0.75
N ASP A 119 -6.12 -12.50 -1.32
CA ASP A 119 -5.88 -13.73 -0.59
C ASP A 119 -4.40 -13.81 -0.27
N ALA A 120 -4.05 -14.23 0.93
CA ALA A 120 -2.65 -14.37 1.33
C ALA A 120 -1.85 -15.27 0.38
N ALA A 121 -2.50 -16.30 -0.18
CA ALA A 121 -1.85 -17.20 -1.13
C ALA A 121 -1.46 -16.52 -2.44
N ASP A 122 -2.18 -15.49 -2.84
CA ASP A 122 -1.94 -14.78 -4.10
C ASP A 122 -0.75 -13.81 -4.00
N ASP A 123 -0.35 -13.46 -2.78
CA ASP A 123 0.73 -12.51 -2.54
C ASP A 123 2.05 -13.21 -2.19
N ALA A 124 2.04 -14.50 -2.15
CA ALA A 124 3.22 -15.28 -1.75
C ALA A 124 4.36 -15.21 -2.78
#